data_11a3ab5867c9b840c2729db7d59f0cc6
#
_entry.id   11a3ab5867c9b840c2729db7d59f0cc6
#
_cell.length_a   1.000
_cell.length_b   1.000
_cell.length_c   1.000
_cell.angle_alpha   90.00
_cell.angle_beta   90.00
_cell.angle_gamma   90.00
#
_symmetry.space_group_name_H-M   'P 1'
#
loop_
_entity.id
_entity.type
_entity.pdbx_description
1 polymer ?
#
loop_
_entity_poly.entity_id
_entity_poly.type
_entity_poly.pdbx_seq_one_letter_code
_entity_poly.pdbx_strand_id
1 'polypeptide(L)'
;MIRNRLLIVIALMCVTSGFARAQGTVNAMDNDFGGRVSFTLDKKLLKGVHLFAEGEARLSDNFSSLGRYQAGLGLTWKITDVFKVGTGYTFIQKKNSEGTWKPRHRVYLDGAVNLRAGDWRFSVKERLQLTHRDVSNTFQNNPNSLALKSRFKIAYKGLADLTPYGYIELRNVFNDPSVKATWSTASLAYADYSFGGYNDAYINRVRGSLGTEWKLSKQHSLDFFLLTDYYYDKNIDTNAEGTKLKSLTYDQGINVSLGIGYKFSF
;
A
#
# COMPACT_ATOMS: atom_id res chain seq x y z
N MET A 1 -14.87 -16.31 -24.75
CA MET A 1 -15.28 -15.17 -23.88
C MET A 1 -14.33 -14.85 -22.73
N ILE A 2 -13.66 -15.82 -22.09
CA ILE A 2 -12.71 -15.62 -20.97
C ILE A 2 -11.44 -14.89 -21.43
N ARG A 3 -10.92 -15.20 -22.62
CA ARG A 3 -9.67 -14.62 -23.18
C ARG A 3 -9.73 -13.10 -23.36
N ASN A 4 -10.85 -12.54 -23.79
CA ASN A 4 -10.99 -11.09 -23.99
C ASN A 4 -11.16 -10.32 -22.66
N ARG A 5 -11.70 -10.96 -21.64
CA ARG A 5 -11.84 -10.35 -20.30
C ARG A 5 -10.50 -10.30 -19.55
N LEU A 6 -9.61 -11.27 -19.79
CA LEU A 6 -8.26 -11.30 -19.21
C LEU A 6 -7.38 -10.19 -19.83
N LEU A 7 -7.52 -9.92 -21.14
CA LEU A 7 -6.79 -8.85 -21.84
C LEU A 7 -7.18 -7.44 -21.36
N ILE A 8 -8.45 -7.21 -21.03
CA ILE A 8 -8.91 -5.92 -20.48
C ILE A 8 -8.31 -5.67 -19.08
N VAL A 9 -8.19 -6.72 -18.26
CA VAL A 9 -7.60 -6.63 -16.92
C VAL A 9 -6.09 -6.37 -17.00
N ILE A 10 -5.38 -6.98 -17.95
CA ILE A 10 -3.96 -6.75 -18.20
C ILE A 10 -3.73 -5.33 -18.76
N ALA A 11 -4.60 -4.84 -19.64
CA ALA A 11 -4.53 -3.50 -20.20
C ALA A 11 -4.74 -2.41 -19.12
N LEU A 12 -5.60 -2.65 -18.11
CA LEU A 12 -5.78 -1.75 -16.97
C LEU A 12 -4.53 -1.69 -16.04
N MET A 13 -3.71 -2.73 -16.02
CA MET A 13 -2.44 -2.74 -15.27
C MET A 13 -1.31 -1.99 -15.99
N CYS A 14 -1.40 -1.80 -17.31
CA CYS A 14 -0.35 -1.17 -18.11
C CYS A 14 -0.48 0.35 -18.24
N VAL A 15 -1.51 0.98 -17.69
CA VAL A 15 -1.66 2.43 -17.72
C VAL A 15 -0.83 3.03 -16.61
N THR A 16 0.28 3.58 -16.99
CA THR A 16 1.18 4.52 -16.30
C THR A 16 2.58 4.02 -16.02
N SER A 17 3.48 4.41 -16.86
CA SER A 17 4.86 4.66 -16.43
C SER A 17 5.52 5.63 -17.40
N GLY A 18 5.14 6.88 -17.32
CA GLY A 18 5.99 7.98 -17.79
C GLY A 18 7.02 8.26 -16.71
N PHE A 19 8.20 7.68 -16.79
CA PHE A 19 9.30 8.01 -15.88
C PHE A 19 9.93 9.35 -16.31
N ALA A 20 9.46 10.46 -15.77
CA ALA A 20 10.26 11.67 -15.72
C ALA A 20 11.31 11.46 -14.61
N ARG A 21 12.54 11.11 -14.98
CA ARG A 21 13.65 11.03 -14.02
C ARG A 21 14.07 12.45 -13.67
N ALA A 22 13.68 12.96 -12.52
CA ALA A 22 14.39 14.09 -11.91
C ALA A 22 15.82 13.62 -11.55
N GLN A 23 16.81 14.52 -11.73
CA GLN A 23 18.20 14.26 -11.35
C GLN A 23 18.33 14.27 -9.82
N GLY A 24 18.02 13.14 -9.18
CA GLY A 24 18.19 12.96 -7.75
C GLY A 24 19.18 11.82 -7.44
N THR A 25 19.77 11.82 -6.26
CA THR A 25 20.67 10.77 -5.79
C THR A 25 19.84 9.64 -5.18
N VAL A 26 20.14 8.41 -5.56
CA VAL A 26 19.53 7.22 -4.94
C VAL A 26 20.35 6.82 -3.72
N ASN A 27 19.72 6.78 -2.54
CA ASN A 27 20.37 6.35 -1.30
C ASN A 27 20.64 4.84 -1.30
N ALA A 28 21.59 4.40 -0.45
CA ALA A 28 21.84 2.99 -0.22
C ALA A 28 20.56 2.27 0.21
N MET A 29 20.48 0.97 -0.06
CA MET A 29 19.32 0.16 0.33
C MET A 29 19.22 0.07 1.85
N ASP A 30 18.05 0.43 2.40
CA ASP A 30 17.71 0.24 3.81
C ASP A 30 16.75 -0.96 3.92
N ASN A 31 17.24 -2.04 4.50
CA ASN A 31 16.52 -3.30 4.60
C ASN A 31 16.08 -3.56 6.04
N ASP A 32 14.85 -4.04 6.21
CA ASP A 32 14.30 -4.36 7.53
C ASP A 32 13.61 -5.73 7.52
N PHE A 33 13.69 -6.40 8.67
CA PHE A 33 12.94 -7.62 8.95
C PHE A 33 12.02 -7.38 10.14
N GLY A 34 10.74 -7.70 10.01
CA GLY A 34 9.77 -7.38 11.03
C GLY A 34 8.57 -8.31 11.10
N GLY A 35 7.57 -7.91 11.87
CA GLY A 35 6.37 -8.68 12.10
C GLY A 35 5.08 -7.91 11.87
N ARG A 36 4.01 -8.64 11.57
CA ARG A 36 2.65 -8.10 11.48
C ARG A 36 1.68 -8.98 12.23
N VAL A 37 0.88 -8.38 13.11
CA VAL A 37 -0.23 -9.04 13.78
C VAL A 37 -1.49 -8.29 13.42
N SER A 38 -2.53 -9.00 12.97
CA SER A 38 -3.80 -8.38 12.60
C SER A 38 -4.99 -9.13 13.17
N PHE A 39 -6.06 -8.38 13.37
CA PHE A 39 -7.34 -8.87 13.84
C PHE A 39 -8.44 -8.28 12.97
N THR A 40 -9.41 -9.11 12.55
CA THR A 40 -10.55 -8.66 11.75
C THR A 40 -11.84 -9.23 12.32
N LEU A 41 -12.80 -8.34 12.56
CA LEU A 41 -14.20 -8.69 12.80
C LEU A 41 -14.96 -8.47 11.49
N ASP A 42 -15.76 -9.44 11.07
CA ASP A 42 -16.53 -9.37 9.81
C ASP A 42 -17.97 -9.76 10.10
N LYS A 43 -18.87 -8.80 10.09
CA LYS A 43 -20.30 -8.99 10.32
C LYS A 43 -21.08 -8.94 9.01
N LYS A 44 -21.79 -10.02 8.70
CA LYS A 44 -22.73 -10.02 7.60
C LYS A 44 -23.99 -9.24 7.99
N LEU A 45 -24.24 -8.10 7.31
CA LEU A 45 -25.43 -7.29 7.53
C LEU A 45 -26.62 -7.76 6.70
N LEU A 46 -26.39 -7.92 5.39
CA LEU A 46 -27.39 -8.34 4.40
C LEU A 46 -26.73 -9.33 3.41
N LYS A 47 -27.52 -9.90 2.48
CA LYS A 47 -26.99 -10.74 1.43
C LYS A 47 -25.93 -9.98 0.60
N GLY A 48 -24.70 -10.40 0.71
CA GLY A 48 -23.56 -9.79 0.01
C GLY A 48 -22.99 -8.53 0.65
N VAL A 49 -23.59 -7.97 1.71
CA VAL A 49 -23.10 -6.77 2.40
C VAL A 49 -22.50 -7.16 3.75
N HIS A 50 -21.26 -6.75 3.98
CA HIS A 50 -20.52 -7.00 5.20
C HIS A 50 -19.95 -5.71 5.77
N LEU A 51 -20.10 -5.53 7.08
CA LEU A 51 -19.38 -4.54 7.88
C LEU A 51 -18.16 -5.23 8.47
N PHE A 52 -17.00 -4.59 8.41
CA PHE A 52 -15.81 -5.12 9.07
C PHE A 52 -15.11 -4.06 9.92
N ALA A 53 -14.46 -4.52 10.98
CA ALA A 53 -13.52 -3.77 11.78
C ALA A 53 -12.17 -4.49 11.73
N GLU A 54 -11.08 -3.75 11.58
CA GLU A 54 -9.73 -4.30 11.52
C GLU A 54 -8.78 -3.58 12.45
N GLY A 55 -7.84 -4.31 13.04
CA GLY A 55 -6.69 -3.79 13.75
C GLY A 55 -5.41 -4.43 13.23
N GLU A 56 -4.32 -3.70 13.16
CA GLU A 56 -3.01 -4.23 12.78
C GLU A 56 -1.91 -3.53 13.57
N ALA A 57 -0.95 -4.32 14.07
CA ALA A 57 0.31 -3.85 14.62
C ALA A 57 1.47 -4.33 13.74
N ARG A 58 2.48 -3.49 13.54
CA ARG A 58 3.69 -3.80 12.78
C ARG A 58 4.93 -3.57 13.61
N LEU A 59 5.73 -4.61 13.69
CA LEU A 59 7.07 -4.57 14.29
C LEU A 59 8.09 -4.33 13.19
N SER A 60 9.09 -3.54 13.48
CA SER A 60 10.26 -3.22 12.66
C SER A 60 11.55 -3.47 13.44
N ASP A 61 12.69 -3.15 12.86
CA ASP A 61 14.01 -3.25 13.48
C ASP A 61 14.26 -4.66 14.06
N ASN A 62 14.10 -5.68 13.22
CA ASN A 62 14.22 -7.09 13.63
C ASN A 62 13.29 -7.47 14.80
N PHE A 63 12.02 -7.05 14.73
CA PHE A 63 10.97 -7.23 15.78
C PHE A 63 11.18 -6.44 17.07
N SER A 64 12.22 -5.63 17.18
CA SER A 64 12.54 -4.91 18.44
C SER A 64 11.69 -3.67 18.69
N SER A 65 11.07 -3.11 17.65
CA SER A 65 10.33 -1.85 17.74
C SER A 65 8.91 -1.98 17.17
N LEU A 66 7.92 -1.45 17.89
CA LEU A 66 6.60 -1.22 17.34
C LEU A 66 6.66 0.05 16.47
N GLY A 67 6.69 -0.12 15.15
CA GLY A 67 6.82 0.99 14.19
C GLY A 67 5.48 1.58 13.74
N ARG A 68 4.38 0.78 13.85
CA ARG A 68 3.05 1.23 13.41
C ARG A 68 1.96 0.39 14.06
N TYR A 69 0.84 1.05 14.37
CA TYR A 69 -0.43 0.39 14.61
C TYR A 69 -1.57 1.15 13.91
N GLN A 70 -2.65 0.43 13.61
CA GLN A 70 -3.80 1.00 12.93
C GLN A 70 -5.08 0.29 13.32
N ALA A 71 -6.19 1.02 13.25
CA ALA A 71 -7.53 0.51 13.40
C ALA A 71 -8.42 1.05 12.28
N GLY A 72 -9.32 0.25 11.76
CA GLY A 72 -10.16 0.61 10.64
C GLY A 72 -11.55 0.02 10.71
N LEU A 73 -12.48 0.68 10.03
CA LEU A 73 -13.86 0.24 9.79
C LEU A 73 -14.16 0.34 8.31
N GLY A 74 -14.99 -0.57 7.79
CA GLY A 74 -15.37 -0.49 6.39
C GLY A 74 -16.56 -1.38 6.05
N LEU A 75 -17.08 -1.13 4.86
CA LEU A 75 -18.16 -1.88 4.26
C LEU A 75 -17.68 -2.55 2.98
N THR A 76 -18.15 -3.76 2.74
CA THR A 76 -17.96 -4.43 1.46
C THR A 76 -19.29 -4.93 0.94
N TRP A 77 -19.49 -4.80 -0.37
CA TRP A 77 -20.67 -5.28 -1.05
C TRP A 77 -20.30 -6.15 -2.24
N LYS A 78 -20.74 -7.41 -2.20
CA LYS A 78 -20.66 -8.35 -3.29
C LYS A 78 -21.84 -8.10 -4.24
N ILE A 79 -21.63 -7.32 -5.30
CA ILE A 79 -22.66 -6.93 -6.29
C ILE A 79 -23.06 -8.14 -7.14
N THR A 80 -22.07 -8.92 -7.58
CA THR A 80 -22.26 -10.18 -8.32
C THR A 80 -21.32 -11.25 -7.77
N ASP A 81 -21.39 -12.48 -8.29
CA ASP A 81 -20.44 -13.54 -7.91
C ASP A 81 -19.00 -13.25 -8.30
N VAL A 82 -18.81 -12.35 -9.26
CA VAL A 82 -17.50 -11.97 -9.79
C VAL A 82 -17.04 -10.63 -9.23
N PHE A 83 -17.95 -9.66 -9.04
CA PHE A 83 -17.61 -8.29 -8.73
C PHE A 83 -17.98 -7.89 -7.30
N LYS A 84 -17.02 -7.28 -6.60
CA LYS A 84 -17.16 -6.78 -5.23
C LYS A 84 -16.62 -5.35 -5.16
N VAL A 85 -17.30 -4.49 -4.43
CA VAL A 85 -16.83 -3.14 -4.06
C VAL A 85 -16.68 -3.01 -2.56
N GLY A 86 -15.95 -2.02 -2.12
CA GLY A 86 -15.78 -1.73 -0.69
C GLY A 86 -15.35 -0.30 -0.45
N THR A 87 -15.56 0.15 0.77
CA THR A 87 -15.06 1.44 1.24
C THR A 87 -14.69 1.31 2.71
N GLY A 88 -13.85 2.19 3.20
CA GLY A 88 -13.50 2.21 4.60
C GLY A 88 -12.65 3.38 5.00
N TYR A 89 -12.51 3.50 6.31
CA TYR A 89 -11.65 4.46 6.99
C TYR A 89 -10.66 3.71 7.88
N THR A 90 -9.42 4.19 7.96
CA THR A 90 -8.38 3.65 8.81
C THR A 90 -7.65 4.79 9.53
N PHE A 91 -7.65 4.74 10.85
CA PHE A 91 -6.77 5.55 11.69
C PHE A 91 -5.43 4.83 11.84
N ILE A 92 -4.33 5.56 11.69
CA ILE A 92 -2.98 4.99 11.66
C ILE A 92 -2.11 5.83 12.58
N GLN A 93 -1.37 5.17 13.47
CA GLN A 93 -0.25 5.75 14.17
C GLN A 93 1.04 5.15 13.59
N LYS A 94 1.94 5.99 13.11
CA LYS A 94 3.24 5.58 12.59
C LYS A 94 4.33 6.33 13.34
N LYS A 95 5.33 5.60 13.81
CA LYS A 95 6.54 6.17 14.41
C LYS A 95 7.40 6.81 13.33
N ASN A 96 7.88 8.02 13.56
CA ASN A 96 8.85 8.68 12.69
C ASN A 96 10.29 8.27 13.09
N SER A 97 11.30 8.78 12.38
CA SER A 97 12.72 8.52 12.66
C SER A 97 13.17 9.02 14.04
N GLU A 98 12.49 10.00 14.60
CA GLU A 98 12.76 10.55 15.95
C GLU A 98 12.07 9.75 17.06
N GLY A 99 11.36 8.67 16.72
CA GLY A 99 10.62 7.86 17.67
C GLY A 99 9.25 8.42 18.08
N THR A 100 8.81 9.56 17.52
CA THR A 100 7.53 10.21 17.81
C THR A 100 6.39 9.59 17.00
N TRP A 101 5.26 9.35 17.67
CA TRP A 101 4.06 8.86 16.99
C TRP A 101 3.35 9.98 16.22
N LYS A 102 3.08 9.75 14.95
CA LYS A 102 2.39 10.69 14.05
C LYS A 102 1.09 10.08 13.54
N PRO A 103 -0.06 10.73 13.78
CA PRO A 103 -1.36 10.27 13.31
C PRO A 103 -1.50 10.42 11.79
N ARG A 104 -2.28 9.51 11.19
CA ARG A 104 -2.68 9.58 9.78
C ARG A 104 -4.11 9.08 9.67
N HIS A 105 -4.87 9.70 8.79
CA HIS A 105 -6.25 9.35 8.48
C HIS A 105 -6.32 8.87 7.04
N ARG A 106 -6.90 7.72 6.81
CA ARG A 106 -7.02 7.14 5.48
C ARG A 106 -8.46 6.79 5.18
N VAL A 107 -8.95 7.26 4.03
CA VAL A 107 -10.18 6.77 3.41
C VAL A 107 -9.83 6.03 2.13
N TYR A 108 -10.65 5.05 1.73
CA TYR A 108 -10.40 4.30 0.51
C TYR A 108 -11.68 3.76 -0.12
N LEU A 109 -11.58 3.51 -1.44
CA LEU A 109 -12.55 2.79 -2.24
C LEU A 109 -11.87 1.57 -2.85
N ASP A 110 -12.54 0.42 -2.79
CA ASP A 110 -12.08 -0.86 -3.34
C ASP A 110 -13.00 -1.32 -4.47
N GLY A 111 -12.40 -1.82 -5.54
CA GLY A 111 -13.05 -2.64 -6.56
C GLY A 111 -12.30 -3.97 -6.68
N ALA A 112 -13.02 -5.09 -6.73
CA ALA A 112 -12.38 -6.39 -6.91
C ALA A 112 -13.16 -7.28 -7.89
N VAL A 113 -12.43 -7.96 -8.76
CA VAL A 113 -12.91 -9.01 -9.65
C VAL A 113 -12.36 -10.34 -9.17
N ASN A 114 -13.25 -11.34 -8.99
CA ASN A 114 -12.89 -12.66 -8.52
C ASN A 114 -13.34 -13.70 -9.55
N LEU A 115 -12.41 -14.51 -10.04
CA LEU A 115 -12.65 -15.58 -11.00
C LEU A 115 -12.36 -16.94 -10.38
N ARG A 116 -13.04 -17.97 -10.87
CA ARG A 116 -12.88 -19.35 -10.42
C ARG A 116 -12.57 -20.26 -11.61
N ALA A 117 -11.58 -21.13 -11.43
CA ALA A 117 -11.24 -22.18 -12.37
C ALA A 117 -10.92 -23.47 -11.58
N GLY A 118 -11.90 -24.33 -11.42
CA GLY A 118 -11.82 -25.48 -10.51
C GLY A 118 -11.60 -24.99 -9.07
N ASP A 119 -10.57 -25.51 -8.41
CA ASP A 119 -10.19 -25.13 -7.06
C ASP A 119 -9.38 -23.82 -6.99
N TRP A 120 -8.93 -23.32 -8.12
CA TRP A 120 -8.19 -22.09 -8.17
C TRP A 120 -9.10 -20.86 -8.11
N ARG A 121 -8.62 -19.84 -7.42
CA ARG A 121 -9.25 -18.52 -7.30
C ARG A 121 -8.25 -17.46 -7.73
N PHE A 122 -8.68 -16.62 -8.66
CA PHE A 122 -7.92 -15.48 -9.15
C PHE A 122 -8.66 -14.22 -8.74
N SER A 123 -7.94 -13.26 -8.19
CA SER A 123 -8.54 -11.99 -7.78
C SER A 123 -7.68 -10.83 -8.23
N VAL A 124 -8.30 -9.84 -8.84
CA VAL A 124 -7.71 -8.53 -9.10
C VAL A 124 -8.44 -7.54 -8.21
N LYS A 125 -7.69 -6.76 -7.44
CA LYS A 125 -8.24 -5.74 -6.54
C LYS A 125 -7.54 -4.42 -6.78
N GLU A 126 -8.33 -3.39 -7.06
CA GLU A 126 -7.90 -2.00 -7.10
C GLU A 126 -8.37 -1.28 -5.84
N ARG A 127 -7.46 -0.52 -5.21
CA ARG A 127 -7.78 0.33 -4.06
C ARG A 127 -7.28 1.73 -4.32
N LEU A 128 -8.20 2.67 -4.51
CA LEU A 128 -7.91 4.09 -4.48
C LEU A 128 -7.96 4.57 -3.02
N GLN A 129 -6.87 5.17 -2.53
CA GLN A 129 -6.78 5.63 -1.15
C GLN A 129 -6.26 7.06 -1.05
N LEU A 130 -6.93 7.86 -0.21
CA LEU A 130 -6.46 9.17 0.22
C LEU A 130 -5.97 9.06 1.66
N THR A 131 -4.74 9.50 1.93
CA THR A 131 -4.17 9.49 3.28
C THR A 131 -3.80 10.91 3.67
N HIS A 132 -4.48 11.45 4.69
CA HIS A 132 -4.14 12.71 5.33
C HIS A 132 -3.11 12.48 6.44
N ARG A 133 -2.12 13.37 6.52
CA ARG A 133 -1.10 13.41 7.57
C ARG A 133 -0.65 14.85 7.81
N ASP A 134 -0.27 15.16 9.04
CA ASP A 134 0.40 16.42 9.33
C ASP A 134 1.80 16.42 8.71
N VAL A 135 2.17 17.52 8.09
CA VAL A 135 3.47 17.74 7.50
C VAL A 135 4.01 19.10 7.96
N SER A 136 5.29 19.15 8.29
CA SER A 136 5.95 20.39 8.72
C SER A 136 6.27 21.33 7.55
N ASN A 137 6.46 20.77 6.36
CA ASN A 137 6.79 21.53 5.15
C ASN A 137 6.03 20.94 3.96
N THR A 138 5.11 21.74 3.42
CA THR A 138 4.25 21.34 2.29
C THR A 138 5.02 21.30 0.95
N PHE A 139 6.13 22.00 0.80
CA PHE A 139 6.98 21.91 -0.38
C PHE A 139 7.74 20.57 -0.45
N GLN A 140 7.94 19.92 0.69
CA GLN A 140 8.61 18.62 0.79
C GLN A 140 7.63 17.45 0.74
N ASN A 141 6.45 17.63 1.31
CA ASN A 141 5.48 16.55 1.49
C ASN A 141 4.06 17.03 1.23
N ASN A 142 3.30 16.21 0.50
CA ASN A 142 1.86 16.42 0.38
C ASN A 142 1.14 15.92 1.66
N PRO A 143 0.36 16.78 2.35
CA PRO A 143 -0.46 16.34 3.48
C PRO A 143 -1.56 15.35 3.08
N ASN A 144 -2.01 15.37 1.82
CA ASN A 144 -3.11 14.54 1.29
C ASN A 144 -2.61 13.62 0.18
N SER A 145 -1.90 12.54 0.55
CA SER A 145 -1.35 11.60 -0.43
C SER A 145 -2.43 10.72 -1.05
N LEU A 146 -2.58 10.79 -2.37
CA LEU A 146 -3.46 9.95 -3.19
C LEU A 146 -2.65 8.80 -3.79
N ALA A 147 -3.13 7.57 -3.64
CA ALA A 147 -2.46 6.40 -4.20
C ALA A 147 -3.46 5.34 -4.68
N LEU A 148 -3.09 4.65 -5.76
CA LEU A 148 -3.76 3.44 -6.25
C LEU A 148 -2.92 2.22 -5.88
N LYS A 149 -3.58 1.19 -5.36
CA LYS A 149 -2.99 -0.13 -5.14
C LYS A 149 -3.67 -1.15 -6.03
N SER A 150 -2.88 -1.77 -6.87
CA SER A 150 -3.30 -2.81 -7.80
C SER A 150 -2.76 -4.15 -7.32
N ARG A 151 -3.64 -5.07 -6.90
CA ARG A 151 -3.27 -6.39 -6.38
C ARG A 151 -3.80 -7.48 -7.28
N PHE A 152 -2.92 -8.40 -7.66
CA PHE A 152 -3.25 -9.69 -8.25
C PHE A 152 -2.97 -10.81 -7.26
N LYS A 153 -3.98 -11.62 -6.94
CA LYS A 153 -3.90 -12.76 -5.98
C LYS A 153 -4.35 -14.04 -6.65
N ILE A 154 -3.61 -15.11 -6.39
CA ILE A 154 -3.97 -16.49 -6.72
C ILE A 154 -4.12 -17.26 -5.40
N ALA A 155 -5.16 -18.08 -5.27
CA ALA A 155 -5.37 -18.95 -4.11
C ALA A 155 -5.89 -20.32 -4.56
N TYR A 156 -5.48 -21.36 -3.85
CA TYR A 156 -5.92 -22.73 -4.08
C TYR A 156 -6.87 -23.18 -2.96
N LYS A 157 -8.07 -23.62 -3.32
CA LYS A 157 -9.15 -24.03 -2.41
C LYS A 157 -9.40 -25.56 -2.36
N GLY A 158 -8.52 -26.34 -3.00
CA GLY A 158 -8.65 -27.80 -3.04
C GLY A 158 -8.25 -28.52 -1.76
N LEU A 159 -7.72 -27.81 -0.74
CA LEU A 159 -7.46 -28.34 0.59
C LEU A 159 -8.62 -28.01 1.53
N ALA A 160 -9.02 -28.96 2.39
CA ALA A 160 -10.24 -28.85 3.20
C ALA A 160 -10.29 -27.56 4.04
N ASP A 161 -9.28 -27.32 4.89
CA ASP A 161 -9.26 -26.21 5.84
C ASP A 161 -8.15 -25.20 5.54
N LEU A 162 -7.23 -25.52 4.63
CA LEU A 162 -6.12 -24.66 4.26
C LEU A 162 -6.36 -24.05 2.89
N THR A 163 -6.05 -22.77 2.76
CA THR A 163 -6.10 -22.04 1.51
C THR A 163 -4.76 -21.36 1.27
N PRO A 164 -3.76 -22.05 0.69
CA PRO A 164 -2.53 -21.40 0.28
C PRO A 164 -2.81 -20.37 -0.80
N TYR A 165 -2.05 -19.27 -0.75
CA TYR A 165 -2.17 -18.17 -1.70
C TYR A 165 -0.84 -17.46 -1.93
N GLY A 166 -0.79 -16.74 -3.04
CA GLY A 166 0.24 -15.75 -3.33
C GLY A 166 -0.37 -14.50 -3.95
N TYR A 167 0.25 -13.35 -3.76
CA TYR A 167 -0.13 -12.14 -4.47
C TYR A 167 1.05 -11.21 -4.75
N ILE A 168 0.87 -10.36 -5.76
CA ILE A 168 1.70 -9.20 -6.03
C ILE A 168 0.81 -7.97 -5.94
N GLU A 169 1.33 -6.88 -5.34
CA GLU A 169 0.65 -5.59 -5.23
C GLU A 169 1.60 -4.46 -5.66
N LEU A 170 1.14 -3.60 -6.54
CA LEU A 170 1.80 -2.35 -6.89
C LEU A 170 1.12 -1.19 -6.16
N ARG A 171 1.90 -0.19 -5.75
CA ARG A 171 1.36 1.06 -5.23
C ARG A 171 1.88 2.22 -6.07
N ASN A 172 0.96 2.90 -6.76
CA ASN A 172 1.20 4.15 -7.47
C ASN A 172 0.80 5.31 -6.58
N VAL A 173 1.65 6.31 -6.46
CA VAL A 173 1.33 7.63 -5.90
C VAL A 173 1.05 8.57 -7.06
N PHE A 174 0.04 9.45 -6.96
CA PHE A 174 -0.38 10.33 -8.05
C PHE A 174 -0.19 11.82 -7.80
N ASN A 175 0.02 12.21 -6.57
CA ASN A 175 0.08 13.62 -6.18
C ASN A 175 1.24 13.89 -5.24
N ASP A 176 2.40 13.37 -5.59
CA ASP A 176 3.62 13.69 -4.86
C ASP A 176 4.16 15.06 -5.28
N PRO A 177 4.91 15.78 -4.42
CA PRO A 177 5.53 17.05 -4.80
C PRO A 177 6.40 16.91 -6.05
N SER A 178 6.19 17.77 -7.04
CA SER A 178 7.00 17.89 -8.24
C SER A 178 7.98 19.05 -8.09
N VAL A 179 9.24 18.79 -8.39
CA VAL A 179 10.28 19.81 -8.34
C VAL A 179 11.10 19.79 -9.63
N LYS A 180 11.50 20.96 -10.09
CA LYS A 180 12.48 21.15 -11.16
C LYS A 180 13.69 21.86 -10.57
N ALA A 181 14.88 21.36 -10.83
CA ALA A 181 16.12 21.97 -10.43
C ALA A 181 17.27 21.40 -11.26
N THR A 182 18.30 22.20 -11.50
CA THR A 182 19.51 21.79 -12.20
C THR A 182 20.65 21.73 -11.20
N TRP A 183 21.39 20.63 -11.15
CA TRP A 183 22.58 20.54 -10.31
C TRP A 183 23.70 21.33 -10.96
N SER A 184 24.25 22.33 -10.25
CA SER A 184 25.40 23.13 -10.65
C SER A 184 26.67 22.59 -9.99
N THR A 185 27.59 22.06 -10.78
CA THR A 185 28.90 21.60 -10.31
C THR A 185 29.81 22.78 -9.90
N ALA A 186 29.58 23.96 -10.43
CA ALA A 186 30.37 25.17 -10.09
C ALA A 186 30.03 25.69 -8.69
N SER A 187 28.75 25.67 -8.31
CA SER A 187 28.29 26.11 -6.98
C SER A 187 28.05 24.97 -5.98
N LEU A 188 28.18 23.72 -6.42
CA LEU A 188 27.82 22.51 -5.63
C LEU A 188 26.42 22.62 -4.99
N ALA A 189 25.48 23.17 -5.75
CA ALA A 189 24.12 23.42 -5.30
C ALA A 189 23.11 23.27 -6.44
N TYR A 190 21.84 23.12 -6.08
CA TYR A 190 20.76 23.16 -7.05
C TYR A 190 20.47 24.61 -7.48
N ALA A 191 20.52 24.84 -8.78
CA ALA A 191 20.11 26.08 -9.44
C ALA A 191 18.73 25.93 -10.07
N ASP A 192 18.08 27.04 -10.43
CA ASP A 192 16.80 27.06 -11.15
C ASP A 192 15.69 26.23 -10.49
N TYR A 193 15.69 26.18 -9.15
CA TYR A 193 14.67 25.45 -8.41
C TYR A 193 13.29 26.09 -8.60
N SER A 194 12.32 25.25 -8.90
CA SER A 194 10.90 25.61 -8.88
C SER A 194 10.03 24.45 -8.37
N PHE A 195 9.07 24.79 -7.53
CA PHE A 195 8.04 23.86 -7.07
C PHE A 195 6.92 23.79 -8.11
N GLY A 196 6.68 22.61 -8.66
CA GLY A 196 5.69 22.36 -9.72
C GLY A 196 4.29 21.96 -9.20
N GLY A 197 4.09 21.97 -7.87
CA GLY A 197 2.83 21.49 -7.26
C GLY A 197 2.86 19.99 -6.96
N TYR A 198 1.68 19.42 -6.71
CA TYR A 198 1.48 18.00 -6.35
C TYR A 198 0.96 17.21 -7.55
N ASN A 199 1.82 17.00 -8.54
CA ASN A 199 1.46 16.34 -9.80
C ASN A 199 2.43 15.24 -10.23
N ASP A 200 3.39 14.87 -9.37
CA ASP A 200 4.29 13.78 -9.68
C ASP A 200 3.63 12.42 -9.37
N ALA A 201 3.81 11.47 -10.29
CA ALA A 201 3.22 10.16 -10.22
C ALA A 201 4.24 9.07 -10.51
N TYR A 202 4.36 8.08 -9.61
CA TYR A 202 5.30 6.98 -9.77
C TYR A 202 4.90 5.76 -8.93
N ILE A 203 5.46 4.60 -9.30
CA ILE A 203 5.34 3.39 -8.48
C ILE A 203 6.34 3.48 -7.34
N ASN A 204 5.84 3.66 -6.13
CA ASN A 204 6.69 3.78 -4.95
C ASN A 204 6.77 2.51 -4.13
N ARG A 205 6.01 1.45 -4.47
CA ARG A 205 6.07 0.17 -3.75
C ARG A 205 5.65 -0.98 -4.63
N VAL A 206 6.45 -2.04 -4.55
CA VAL A 206 6.12 -3.37 -5.08
C VAL A 206 6.10 -4.33 -3.90
N ARG A 207 5.00 -5.09 -3.75
CA ARG A 207 4.81 -6.03 -2.65
C ARG A 207 4.55 -7.41 -3.20
N GLY A 208 5.23 -8.41 -2.66
CA GLY A 208 4.95 -9.82 -2.83
C GLY A 208 4.50 -10.44 -1.50
N SER A 209 3.63 -11.44 -1.55
CA SER A 209 3.29 -12.22 -0.36
C SER A 209 2.93 -13.64 -0.72
N LEU A 210 3.38 -14.56 0.12
CA LEU A 210 2.98 -15.97 0.13
C LEU A 210 2.38 -16.29 1.51
N GLY A 211 1.29 -17.03 1.55
CA GLY A 211 0.64 -17.34 2.82
C GLY A 211 -0.38 -18.45 2.71
N THR A 212 -0.99 -18.75 3.83
CA THR A 212 -2.10 -19.70 3.92
C THR A 212 -3.14 -19.24 4.93
N GLU A 213 -4.38 -19.25 4.52
CA GLU A 213 -5.52 -19.07 5.41
C GLU A 213 -5.93 -20.44 5.95
N TRP A 214 -5.93 -20.61 7.26
CA TRP A 214 -6.38 -21.79 7.96
C TRP A 214 -7.76 -21.54 8.56
N LYS A 215 -8.74 -22.27 8.08
CA LYS A 215 -10.13 -22.20 8.54
C LYS A 215 -10.30 -23.12 9.75
N LEU A 216 -10.34 -22.54 10.95
CA LEU A 216 -10.54 -23.28 12.20
C LEU A 216 -12.00 -23.70 12.39
N SER A 217 -12.94 -22.87 11.92
CA SER A 217 -14.38 -23.15 11.96
C SER A 217 -15.11 -22.31 10.89
N LYS A 218 -16.45 -22.36 10.87
CA LYS A 218 -17.25 -21.49 9.99
C LYS A 218 -17.06 -19.99 10.29
N GLN A 219 -16.70 -19.65 11.52
CA GLN A 219 -16.58 -18.28 12.01
C GLN A 219 -15.13 -17.82 12.20
N HIS A 220 -14.19 -18.74 12.42
CA HIS A 220 -12.83 -18.45 12.82
C HIS A 220 -11.82 -18.85 11.74
N SER A 221 -10.93 -17.96 11.36
CA SER A 221 -9.78 -18.28 10.52
C SER A 221 -8.51 -17.59 11.00
N LEU A 222 -7.38 -18.24 10.76
CA LEU A 222 -6.03 -17.71 10.93
C LEU A 222 -5.39 -17.53 9.55
N ASP A 223 -4.60 -16.49 9.38
CA ASP A 223 -3.81 -16.22 8.19
C ASP A 223 -2.34 -16.12 8.57
N PHE A 224 -1.51 -16.97 8.00
CA PHE A 224 -0.06 -16.95 8.17
C PHE A 224 0.58 -16.54 6.84
N PHE A 225 1.48 -15.56 6.87
CA PHE A 225 2.08 -15.08 5.64
C PHE A 225 3.51 -14.57 5.83
N LEU A 226 4.28 -14.73 4.76
CA LEU A 226 5.50 -14.00 4.50
C LEU A 226 5.20 -12.89 3.51
N LEU A 227 5.69 -11.70 3.77
CA LEU A 227 5.46 -10.53 2.95
C LEU A 227 6.78 -9.81 2.70
N THR A 228 7.04 -9.45 1.45
CA THR A 228 8.19 -8.66 1.04
C THR A 228 7.72 -7.38 0.37
N ASP A 229 8.17 -6.24 0.86
CA ASP A 229 7.91 -4.91 0.34
C ASP A 229 9.22 -4.31 -0.20
N TYR A 230 9.36 -4.12 -1.51
CA TYR A 230 10.32 -3.17 -2.06
C TYR A 230 9.70 -1.78 -2.09
N TYR A 231 10.37 -0.78 -1.54
CA TYR A 231 9.92 0.59 -1.58
C TYR A 231 10.94 1.51 -2.27
N TYR A 232 10.41 2.59 -2.86
CA TYR A 232 11.17 3.61 -3.54
C TYR A 232 10.45 4.94 -3.30
N ASP A 233 10.85 5.66 -2.25
CA ASP A 233 10.19 6.88 -1.80
C ASP A 233 11.08 8.09 -2.11
N LYS A 234 10.52 9.09 -2.79
CA LYS A 234 11.18 10.36 -3.08
C LYS A 234 11.24 11.21 -1.82
N ASN A 235 12.40 11.78 -1.56
CA ASN A 235 12.68 12.66 -0.43
C ASN A 235 13.21 14.00 -0.94
N ILE A 236 12.49 15.08 -0.60
CA ILE A 236 12.77 16.44 -1.01
C ILE A 236 13.10 17.24 0.26
N ASP A 237 14.26 17.91 0.30
CA ASP A 237 14.59 18.86 1.34
C ASP A 237 14.72 20.27 0.74
N THR A 238 13.93 21.21 1.29
CA THR A 238 13.92 22.62 0.88
C THR A 238 14.14 23.52 2.10
N ASN A 239 14.37 24.81 1.86
CA ASN A 239 14.19 25.81 2.92
C ASN A 239 12.70 25.93 3.31
N ALA A 240 12.44 26.61 4.42
CA ALA A 240 11.07 26.74 4.96
C ALA A 240 10.12 27.45 3.99
N GLU A 241 10.62 28.42 3.25
CA GLU A 241 9.86 29.22 2.28
C GLU A 241 9.63 28.49 0.95
N GLY A 242 10.23 27.30 0.73
CA GLY A 242 10.12 26.55 -0.51
C GLY A 242 10.72 27.25 -1.74
N THR A 243 11.71 28.10 -1.53
CA THR A 243 12.37 28.86 -2.60
C THR A 243 13.72 28.28 -3.02
N LYS A 244 14.26 27.33 -2.24
CA LYS A 244 15.58 26.72 -2.48
C LYS A 244 15.52 25.22 -2.20
N LEU A 245 15.97 24.40 -3.16
CA LEU A 245 16.19 22.97 -2.99
C LEU A 245 17.56 22.74 -2.34
N LYS A 246 17.58 22.00 -1.22
CA LYS A 246 18.80 21.56 -0.54
C LYS A 246 19.24 20.19 -1.03
N SER A 247 18.30 19.25 -1.09
CA SER A 247 18.56 17.91 -1.61
C SER A 247 17.33 17.29 -2.27
N LEU A 248 17.57 16.40 -3.23
CA LEU A 248 16.59 15.52 -3.84
C LEU A 248 17.18 14.12 -3.84
N THR A 249 16.61 13.24 -3.03
CA THR A 249 17.07 11.86 -2.89
C THR A 249 15.92 10.88 -3.06
N TYR A 250 16.25 9.64 -3.32
CA TYR A 250 15.31 8.53 -3.38
C TYR A 250 15.74 7.48 -2.36
N ASP A 251 14.91 7.25 -1.35
CA ASP A 251 15.11 6.21 -0.36
C ASP A 251 14.52 4.90 -0.88
N GLN A 252 15.32 3.85 -0.84
CA GLN A 252 14.92 2.52 -1.30
C GLN A 252 15.28 1.45 -0.28
N GLY A 253 14.53 0.35 -0.29
CA GLY A 253 14.84 -0.77 0.59
C GLY A 253 13.86 -1.93 0.42
N ILE A 254 14.20 -3.03 1.08
CA ILE A 254 13.37 -4.24 1.12
C ILE A 254 12.99 -4.51 2.57
N ASN A 255 11.69 -4.51 2.84
CA ASN A 255 11.16 -4.90 4.15
C ASN A 255 10.53 -6.29 4.03
N VAL A 256 11.05 -7.24 4.79
CA VAL A 256 10.48 -8.57 4.91
C VAL A 256 9.70 -8.65 6.22
N SER A 257 8.50 -9.23 6.19
CA SER A 257 7.68 -9.37 7.40
C SER A 257 7.05 -10.77 7.47
N LEU A 258 7.14 -11.39 8.63
CA LEU A 258 6.29 -12.50 9.00
C LEU A 258 4.97 -11.98 9.57
N GLY A 259 3.85 -12.57 9.20
CA GLY A 259 2.56 -12.11 9.65
C GLY A 259 1.63 -13.21 10.13
N ILE A 260 0.83 -12.83 11.11
CA ILE A 260 -0.31 -13.60 11.59
C ILE A 260 -1.55 -12.72 11.63
N GLY A 261 -2.65 -13.22 11.07
CA GLY A 261 -3.95 -12.58 11.10
C GLY A 261 -4.98 -13.51 11.72
N TYR A 262 -5.87 -12.96 12.53
CA TYR A 262 -7.03 -13.67 12.99
C TYR A 262 -8.30 -12.98 12.50
N LYS A 263 -9.25 -13.77 11.98
CA LYS A 263 -10.53 -13.26 11.52
C LYS A 263 -11.67 -14.00 12.21
N PHE A 264 -12.63 -13.22 12.75
CA PHE A 264 -13.90 -13.68 13.26
C PHE A 264 -15.05 -13.17 12.37
N SER A 265 -15.89 -14.08 11.88
CA SER A 265 -17.03 -13.77 11.00
C SER A 265 -18.35 -14.23 11.63
N PHE A 266 -19.36 -13.35 11.70
CA PHE A 266 -20.65 -13.61 12.36
C PHE A 266 -21.84 -12.94 11.66
#